data_0390afd669a7ee56740b9a54bc42e0e3
#
_entry.id   0390afd669a7ee56740b9a54bc42e0e3
#
_cell.length_a   1.000
_cell.length_b   1.000
_cell.length_c   1.000
_cell.angle_alpha   90.00
_cell.angle_beta   90.00
_cell.angle_gamma   90.00
#
_symmetry.space_group_name_H-M   'P 1'
#
loop_
_entity.id
_entity.type
_entity.pdbx_description
1 polymer ?
#
loop_
_entity_poly.entity_id
_entity_poly.type
_entity_poly.pdbx_seq_one_letter_code
_entity_poly.pdbx_strand_id
1 'polypeptide(L)'
;MTPNRLISVIVPCRNERAAIEAFCASALAQQLPPDWGMELLIADGLSDDGTRQALAAWAARDARLRVIDNLGRIVSCGLNAALGVARGEVIARLDVHTEFAPDYLAECIAALARTGADNVGGPWVARGQGAMGRAIAAAFQCRWVAGGARSRDLAYEGEADTVYLGCWPRAVLARVGGFDETLARNQDDEHNLRLRLAGARVWQSPRIRSWYQPRESLGQLLRQQFQYGYWRPFVMRKHGQPGSARQLAPALLVAALLAGVVLAPWWLWPLAALLVAYGAYLSGASCAAARQARDWALLPRLPAVIAAWQVGYGAGAWRGLFDLLRGRRGGERWTRLTR
;
A
#
# COMPACT_ATOMS: atom_id res chain seq x y z
N MET A 1 -30.84 -11.86 17.09
CA MET A 1 -29.86 -11.80 18.17
C MET A 1 -28.89 -10.65 17.88
N THR A 2 -28.70 -9.74 18.82
CA THR A 2 -27.64 -8.72 18.70
C THR A 2 -26.28 -9.40 18.73
N PRO A 3 -25.38 -9.11 17.80
CA PRO A 3 -24.05 -9.73 17.78
C PRO A 3 -23.29 -9.37 19.07
N ASN A 4 -22.64 -10.35 19.67
CA ASN A 4 -21.89 -10.14 20.91
C ASN A 4 -20.51 -9.54 20.68
N ARG A 5 -19.99 -9.61 19.44
CA ARG A 5 -18.66 -9.15 19.03
C ARG A 5 -18.78 -8.19 17.86
N LEU A 6 -17.89 -7.22 17.79
CA LEU A 6 -17.94 -6.16 16.77
C LEU A 6 -16.59 -5.99 16.09
N ILE A 7 -16.59 -5.91 14.75
CA ILE A 7 -15.48 -5.44 13.94
C ILE A 7 -15.75 -4.02 13.44
N SER A 8 -14.82 -3.10 13.66
CA SER A 8 -14.87 -1.76 13.07
C SER A 8 -14.03 -1.74 11.80
N VAL A 9 -14.67 -1.43 10.67
CA VAL A 9 -14.02 -1.26 9.39
C VAL A 9 -13.72 0.22 9.20
N ILE A 10 -12.44 0.59 9.15
CA ILE A 10 -11.98 1.97 8.98
C ILE A 10 -11.53 2.20 7.53
N VAL A 11 -12.03 3.27 6.91
CA VAL A 11 -11.84 3.54 5.48
C VAL A 11 -11.48 5.01 5.26
N PRO A 12 -10.27 5.34 4.77
CA PRO A 12 -9.96 6.68 4.32
C PRO A 12 -10.55 6.90 2.93
N CYS A 13 -11.26 8.00 2.73
CA CYS A 13 -11.92 8.32 1.48
C CYS A 13 -11.68 9.80 1.12
N ARG A 14 -11.40 10.07 -0.16
CA ARG A 14 -11.42 11.44 -0.70
C ARG A 14 -11.53 11.41 -2.20
N ASN A 15 -12.58 12.08 -2.74
CA ASN A 15 -12.82 12.21 -4.19
C ASN A 15 -12.87 10.85 -4.90
N GLU A 16 -13.79 9.99 -4.45
CA GLU A 16 -13.97 8.61 -4.90
C GLU A 16 -15.34 8.37 -5.55
N ARG A 17 -15.96 9.43 -6.13
CA ARG A 17 -17.34 9.36 -6.66
C ARG A 17 -17.58 8.17 -7.59
N ALA A 18 -16.60 7.82 -8.41
CA ALA A 18 -16.73 6.73 -9.36
C ALA A 18 -16.75 5.33 -8.72
N ALA A 19 -16.14 5.16 -7.54
CA ALA A 19 -15.96 3.85 -6.89
C ALA A 19 -16.81 3.66 -5.63
N ILE A 20 -17.24 4.75 -4.99
CA ILE A 20 -17.80 4.71 -3.64
C ILE A 20 -19.10 3.89 -3.54
N GLU A 21 -19.96 3.92 -4.55
CA GLU A 21 -21.22 3.15 -4.56
C GLU A 21 -20.96 1.64 -4.54
N ALA A 22 -20.11 1.16 -5.45
CA ALA A 22 -19.73 -0.25 -5.52
C ALA A 22 -18.98 -0.70 -4.26
N PHE A 23 -18.12 0.16 -3.73
CA PHE A 23 -17.38 -0.10 -2.49
C PHE A 23 -18.35 -0.27 -1.31
N CYS A 24 -19.27 0.68 -1.07
CA CYS A 24 -20.21 0.60 0.05
C CYS A 24 -21.08 -0.66 -0.05
N ALA A 25 -21.59 -0.98 -1.24
CA ALA A 25 -22.35 -2.19 -1.45
C ALA A 25 -21.55 -3.46 -1.11
N SER A 26 -20.30 -3.56 -1.57
CA SER A 26 -19.42 -4.70 -1.32
C SER A 26 -18.98 -4.80 0.16
N ALA A 27 -18.65 -3.67 0.79
CA ALA A 27 -18.22 -3.63 2.17
C ALA A 27 -19.35 -4.01 3.14
N LEU A 28 -20.57 -3.55 2.90
CA LEU A 28 -21.73 -3.88 3.73
C LEU A 28 -22.27 -5.31 3.50
N ALA A 29 -21.93 -5.93 2.36
CA ALA A 29 -22.26 -7.31 2.02
C ALA A 29 -21.21 -8.33 2.50
N GLN A 30 -20.19 -7.91 3.24
CA GLN A 30 -19.18 -8.82 3.78
C GLN A 30 -19.78 -9.86 4.71
N GLN A 31 -19.38 -11.11 4.50
CA GLN A 31 -19.74 -12.22 5.36
C GLN A 31 -18.95 -12.16 6.67
N LEU A 32 -19.64 -12.43 7.78
CA LEU A 32 -19.05 -12.44 9.11
C LEU A 32 -19.43 -13.76 9.82
N PRO A 33 -18.65 -14.20 10.82
CA PRO A 33 -19.07 -15.28 11.69
C PRO A 33 -20.39 -14.94 12.43
N PRO A 34 -21.21 -15.93 12.81
CA PRO A 34 -22.58 -15.70 13.29
C PRO A 34 -22.73 -14.78 14.50
N ASP A 35 -21.71 -14.71 15.37
CA ASP A 35 -21.69 -13.91 16.59
C ASP A 35 -21.08 -12.50 16.39
N TRP A 36 -20.69 -12.16 15.14
CA TRP A 36 -20.06 -10.90 14.81
C TRP A 36 -20.99 -9.92 14.09
N GLY A 37 -20.95 -8.67 14.54
CA GLY A 37 -21.46 -7.53 13.79
C GLY A 37 -20.33 -6.67 13.24
N MET A 38 -20.67 -5.71 12.37
CA MET A 38 -19.73 -4.71 11.85
C MET A 38 -20.28 -3.30 11.94
N GLU A 39 -19.39 -2.34 12.06
CA GLU A 39 -19.61 -0.95 11.71
C GLU A 39 -18.61 -0.52 10.63
N LEU A 40 -19.06 0.31 9.69
CA LEU A 40 -18.28 0.83 8.57
C LEU A 40 -18.06 2.33 8.78
N LEU A 41 -16.84 2.72 9.08
CA LEU A 41 -16.43 4.08 9.43
C LEU A 41 -15.64 4.67 8.26
N ILE A 42 -16.29 5.53 7.48
CA ILE A 42 -15.66 6.15 6.29
C ILE A 42 -15.25 7.58 6.64
N ALA A 43 -13.93 7.80 6.70
CA ALA A 43 -13.34 9.10 6.97
C ALA A 43 -13.17 9.90 5.67
N ASP A 44 -14.13 10.79 5.40
CA ASP A 44 -14.15 11.64 4.20
C ASP A 44 -13.25 12.85 4.32
N GLY A 45 -12.25 12.96 3.45
CA GLY A 45 -11.28 14.05 3.38
C GLY A 45 -11.82 15.33 2.75
N LEU A 46 -13.06 15.72 3.08
CA LEU A 46 -13.77 16.88 2.53
C LEU A 46 -13.85 16.80 0.99
N SER A 47 -14.43 15.71 0.51
CA SER A 47 -14.64 15.48 -0.93
C SER A 47 -15.56 16.54 -1.56
N ASP A 48 -15.23 16.95 -2.79
CA ASP A 48 -15.91 17.99 -3.56
C ASP A 48 -16.42 17.50 -4.94
N ASP A 49 -16.32 16.18 -5.21
CA ASP A 49 -16.72 15.53 -6.46
C ASP A 49 -18.07 14.81 -6.41
N GLY A 50 -18.85 14.98 -5.33
CA GLY A 50 -20.12 14.26 -5.10
C GLY A 50 -19.97 12.97 -4.26
N THR A 51 -18.78 12.59 -3.84
CA THR A 51 -18.55 11.44 -2.94
C THR A 51 -19.31 11.59 -1.64
N ARG A 52 -19.27 12.78 -1.00
CA ARG A 52 -19.91 13.03 0.28
C ARG A 52 -21.43 12.88 0.23
N GLN A 53 -22.06 13.32 -0.86
CA GLN A 53 -23.50 13.16 -1.07
C GLN A 53 -23.88 11.67 -1.19
N ALA A 54 -23.08 10.89 -1.92
CA ALA A 54 -23.27 9.45 -2.04
C ALA A 54 -23.13 8.75 -0.68
N LEU A 55 -22.12 9.10 0.10
CA LEU A 55 -21.91 8.55 1.45
C LEU A 55 -23.08 8.91 2.40
N ALA A 56 -23.61 10.14 2.36
CA ALA A 56 -24.76 10.54 3.15
C ALA A 56 -26.00 9.71 2.79
N ALA A 57 -26.23 9.44 1.49
CA ALA A 57 -27.33 8.58 1.04
C ALA A 57 -27.18 7.13 1.52
N TRP A 58 -25.96 6.59 1.57
CA TRP A 58 -25.69 5.26 2.13
C TRP A 58 -25.91 5.20 3.63
N ALA A 59 -25.42 6.20 4.38
CA ALA A 59 -25.60 6.29 5.84
C ALA A 59 -27.08 6.40 6.25
N ALA A 60 -27.91 7.01 5.40
CA ALA A 60 -29.37 7.07 5.62
C ALA A 60 -30.07 5.71 5.39
N ARG A 61 -29.48 4.80 4.58
CA ARG A 61 -30.04 3.47 4.25
C ARG A 61 -29.55 2.36 5.18
N ASP A 62 -28.33 2.48 5.70
CA ASP A 62 -27.71 1.44 6.53
C ASP A 62 -27.00 2.07 7.74
N ALA A 63 -27.57 1.83 8.92
CA ALA A 63 -27.09 2.39 10.20
C ALA A 63 -25.69 1.87 10.59
N ARG A 64 -25.17 0.81 9.93
CA ARG A 64 -23.80 0.34 10.13
C ARG A 64 -22.77 1.31 9.54
N LEU A 65 -23.13 2.11 8.53
CA LEU A 65 -22.23 3.06 7.88
C LEU A 65 -22.33 4.42 8.58
N ARG A 66 -21.16 4.93 8.97
CA ARG A 66 -20.99 6.27 9.54
C ARG A 66 -19.92 7.03 8.78
N VAL A 67 -20.22 8.29 8.44
CA VAL A 67 -19.29 9.20 7.79
C VAL A 67 -18.60 10.05 8.85
N ILE A 68 -17.27 10.12 8.80
CA ILE A 68 -16.42 10.86 9.72
C ILE A 68 -15.69 11.95 8.93
N ASP A 69 -15.58 13.15 9.45
CA ASP A 69 -14.81 14.22 8.83
C ASP A 69 -13.31 13.99 9.01
N ASN A 70 -12.57 13.94 7.91
CA ASN A 70 -11.12 13.91 7.90
C ASN A 70 -10.58 15.30 7.51
N LEU A 71 -10.45 16.18 8.50
CA LEU A 71 -9.98 17.56 8.31
C LEU A 71 -8.54 17.62 7.79
N GLY A 72 -7.70 16.64 8.10
CA GLY A 72 -6.31 16.54 7.62
C GLY A 72 -6.17 16.15 6.14
N ARG A 73 -7.26 15.64 5.53
CA ARG A 73 -7.35 15.29 4.09
C ARG A 73 -6.33 14.26 3.59
N ILE A 74 -5.54 13.66 4.45
CA ILE A 74 -4.60 12.57 4.13
C ILE A 74 -5.06 11.26 4.76
N VAL A 75 -4.52 10.16 4.25
CA VAL A 75 -4.93 8.80 4.64
C VAL A 75 -4.73 8.54 6.13
N SER A 76 -3.58 8.90 6.69
CA SER A 76 -3.25 8.70 8.11
C SER A 76 -4.22 9.43 9.05
N CYS A 77 -4.53 10.71 8.77
CA CYS A 77 -5.50 11.47 9.54
C CYS A 77 -6.91 10.84 9.46
N GLY A 78 -7.32 10.39 8.27
CA GLY A 78 -8.62 9.71 8.09
C GLY A 78 -8.70 8.40 8.86
N LEU A 79 -7.66 7.57 8.79
CA LEU A 79 -7.60 6.32 9.55
C LEU A 79 -7.66 6.57 11.05
N ASN A 80 -6.94 7.57 11.58
CA ASN A 80 -6.97 7.92 13.00
C ASN A 80 -8.33 8.53 13.43
N ALA A 81 -8.94 9.37 12.61
CA ALA A 81 -10.27 9.90 12.87
C ALA A 81 -11.32 8.78 12.99
N ALA A 82 -11.29 7.81 12.07
CA ALA A 82 -12.16 6.63 12.13
C ALA A 82 -11.83 5.74 13.34
N LEU A 83 -10.55 5.52 13.63
CA LEU A 83 -10.10 4.74 14.78
C LEU A 83 -10.54 5.35 16.10
N GLY A 84 -10.54 6.68 16.22
CA GLY A 84 -10.94 7.40 17.42
C GLY A 84 -12.42 7.21 17.81
N VAL A 85 -13.28 6.86 16.86
CA VAL A 85 -14.71 6.60 17.07
C VAL A 85 -15.11 5.13 16.90
N ALA A 86 -14.13 4.26 16.61
CA ALA A 86 -14.34 2.84 16.45
C ALA A 86 -14.70 2.18 17.80
N ARG A 87 -15.68 1.26 17.78
CA ARG A 87 -16.17 0.57 19.00
C ARG A 87 -15.80 -0.92 19.00
N GLY A 88 -15.44 -1.46 17.84
CA GLY A 88 -15.13 -2.88 17.68
C GLY A 88 -13.90 -3.33 18.46
N GLU A 89 -13.89 -4.58 18.87
CA GLU A 89 -12.73 -5.25 19.49
C GLU A 89 -11.65 -5.62 18.45
N VAL A 90 -12.06 -5.71 17.17
CA VAL A 90 -11.19 -5.91 16.02
C VAL A 90 -11.37 -4.71 15.09
N ILE A 91 -10.26 -4.20 14.57
CA ILE A 91 -10.21 -3.10 13.61
C ILE A 91 -9.71 -3.66 12.29
N ALA A 92 -10.42 -3.45 11.19
CA ALA A 92 -9.95 -3.78 9.84
C ALA A 92 -9.87 -2.52 8.98
N ARG A 93 -8.81 -2.36 8.21
CA ARG A 93 -8.72 -1.31 7.20
C ARG A 93 -9.21 -1.83 5.86
N LEU A 94 -10.06 -1.04 5.19
CA LEU A 94 -10.37 -1.20 3.77
C LEU A 94 -10.04 0.09 3.02
N ASP A 95 -9.79 -0.01 1.71
CA ASP A 95 -9.55 1.13 0.82
C ASP A 95 -10.57 1.11 -0.32
N VAL A 96 -11.16 2.24 -0.68
CA VAL A 96 -12.31 2.36 -1.63
C VAL A 96 -12.01 1.75 -3.01
N HIS A 97 -10.78 1.79 -3.48
CA HIS A 97 -10.38 1.28 -4.79
C HIS A 97 -9.80 -0.14 -4.76
N THR A 98 -10.12 -0.88 -3.72
CA THR A 98 -9.76 -2.29 -3.56
C THR A 98 -11.03 -3.12 -3.62
N GLU A 99 -11.01 -4.17 -4.43
CA GLU A 99 -12.04 -5.20 -4.48
C GLU A 99 -11.76 -6.26 -3.40
N PHE A 100 -12.76 -6.68 -2.67
CA PHE A 100 -12.63 -7.65 -1.58
C PHE A 100 -13.42 -8.92 -1.88
N ALA A 101 -12.87 -10.08 -1.50
CA ALA A 101 -13.66 -11.31 -1.49
C ALA A 101 -14.80 -11.19 -0.47
N PRO A 102 -15.96 -11.84 -0.71
CA PRO A 102 -17.09 -11.76 0.22
C PRO A 102 -16.78 -12.21 1.65
N ASP A 103 -15.79 -13.07 1.83
CA ASP A 103 -15.33 -13.66 3.09
C ASP A 103 -14.10 -12.95 3.69
N TYR A 104 -13.69 -11.79 3.13
CA TYR A 104 -12.45 -11.11 3.52
C TYR A 104 -12.38 -10.82 5.03
N LEU A 105 -13.43 -10.24 5.61
CA LEU A 105 -13.47 -9.92 7.04
C LEU A 105 -13.55 -11.18 7.91
N ALA A 106 -14.29 -12.21 7.48
CA ALA A 106 -14.35 -13.49 8.18
C ALA A 106 -12.97 -14.17 8.23
N GLU A 107 -12.23 -14.17 7.12
CA GLU A 107 -10.88 -14.73 7.06
C GLU A 107 -9.86 -13.91 7.88
N CYS A 108 -10.02 -12.58 7.99
CA CYS A 108 -9.24 -11.76 8.91
C CYS A 108 -9.46 -12.18 10.36
N ILE A 109 -10.73 -12.29 10.78
CA ILE A 109 -11.10 -12.72 12.14
C ILE A 109 -10.57 -14.13 12.43
N ALA A 110 -10.76 -15.07 11.49
CA ALA A 110 -10.27 -16.44 11.61
C ALA A 110 -8.74 -16.51 11.70
N ALA A 111 -8.03 -15.70 10.93
CA ALA A 111 -6.56 -15.63 10.97
C ALA A 111 -6.07 -15.09 12.32
N LEU A 112 -6.66 -14.01 12.85
CA LEU A 112 -6.35 -13.49 14.19
C LEU A 112 -6.54 -14.57 15.26
N ALA A 113 -7.69 -15.24 15.25
CA ALA A 113 -8.02 -16.29 16.23
C ALA A 113 -7.06 -17.50 16.14
N ARG A 114 -6.73 -17.94 14.92
CA ARG A 114 -5.89 -19.12 14.69
C ARG A 114 -4.43 -18.86 15.04
N THR A 115 -3.90 -17.68 14.74
CA THR A 115 -2.46 -17.41 14.83
C THR A 115 -2.06 -16.65 16.08
N GLY A 116 -2.99 -15.95 16.73
CA GLY A 116 -2.68 -15.02 17.81
C GLY A 116 -1.80 -13.85 17.36
N ALA A 117 -1.76 -13.55 16.04
CA ALA A 117 -0.98 -12.44 15.51
C ALA A 117 -1.60 -11.08 15.90
N ASP A 118 -0.74 -10.06 15.96
CA ASP A 118 -1.14 -8.68 16.30
C ASP A 118 -1.65 -7.91 15.09
N ASN A 119 -1.27 -8.32 13.87
CA ASN A 119 -1.78 -7.79 12.61
C ASN A 119 -1.87 -8.92 11.59
N VAL A 120 -3.01 -9.05 10.92
CA VAL A 120 -3.18 -10.01 9.82
C VAL A 120 -3.60 -9.28 8.55
N GLY A 121 -3.23 -9.85 7.40
CA GLY A 121 -3.67 -9.35 6.10
C GLY A 121 -3.37 -10.35 4.99
N GLY A 122 -3.88 -10.06 3.80
CA GLY A 122 -3.63 -10.86 2.63
C GLY A 122 -2.42 -10.41 1.81
N PRO A 123 -2.06 -11.16 0.77
CA PRO A 123 -1.10 -10.72 -0.22
C PRO A 123 -1.68 -9.55 -1.02
N TRP A 124 -0.80 -8.65 -1.46
CA TRP A 124 -1.21 -7.58 -2.34
C TRP A 124 -1.32 -8.09 -3.78
N VAL A 125 -2.54 -8.31 -4.24
CA VAL A 125 -2.83 -8.81 -5.60
C VAL A 125 -3.18 -7.65 -6.50
N ALA A 126 -2.37 -7.41 -7.55
CA ALA A 126 -2.64 -6.36 -8.53
C ALA A 126 -3.46 -6.93 -9.71
N ARG A 127 -4.59 -6.28 -10.04
CA ARG A 127 -5.39 -6.56 -11.25
C ARG A 127 -5.39 -5.33 -12.14
N GLY A 128 -4.55 -5.32 -13.18
CA GLY A 128 -4.46 -4.22 -14.15
C GLY A 128 -5.41 -4.39 -15.32
N GLN A 129 -5.94 -3.27 -15.82
CA GLN A 129 -6.74 -3.22 -17.05
C GLN A 129 -5.89 -2.74 -18.23
N GLY A 130 -6.28 -3.08 -19.44
CA GLY A 130 -5.52 -2.74 -20.64
C GLY A 130 -4.10 -3.35 -20.66
N ALA A 131 -3.34 -3.13 -21.72
CA ALA A 131 -2.02 -3.73 -21.88
C ALA A 131 -0.98 -3.15 -20.89
N MET A 132 -1.03 -1.85 -20.62
CA MET A 132 -0.10 -1.20 -19.68
C MET A 132 -0.43 -1.55 -18.23
N GLY A 133 -1.71 -1.50 -17.82
CA GLY A 133 -2.13 -1.87 -16.48
C GLY A 133 -1.79 -3.34 -16.15
N ARG A 134 -1.97 -4.28 -17.11
CA ARG A 134 -1.55 -5.68 -16.94
C ARG A 134 -0.03 -5.81 -16.80
N ALA A 135 0.76 -5.05 -17.58
CA ALA A 135 2.22 -5.07 -17.46
C ALA A 135 2.68 -4.55 -16.07
N ILE A 136 2.04 -3.48 -15.57
CA ILE A 136 2.30 -2.97 -14.23
C ILE A 136 1.91 -3.99 -13.17
N ALA A 137 0.77 -4.64 -13.29
CA ALA A 137 0.33 -5.71 -12.38
C ALA A 137 1.32 -6.89 -12.38
N ALA A 138 1.75 -7.34 -13.56
CA ALA A 138 2.74 -8.41 -13.70
C ALA A 138 4.08 -8.06 -13.04
N ALA A 139 4.57 -6.83 -13.24
CA ALA A 139 5.78 -6.35 -12.58
C ALA A 139 5.62 -6.32 -11.05
N PHE A 140 4.46 -5.87 -10.54
CA PHE A 140 4.18 -5.81 -9.10
C PHE A 140 4.16 -7.19 -8.43
N GLN A 141 3.75 -8.23 -9.14
CA GLN A 141 3.70 -9.60 -8.61
C GLN A 141 5.02 -10.36 -8.80
N CYS A 142 5.92 -9.87 -9.65
CA CYS A 142 7.18 -10.56 -9.93
C CYS A 142 8.16 -10.43 -8.75
N ARG A 143 8.56 -11.57 -8.16
CA ARG A 143 9.51 -11.61 -7.03
C ARG A 143 10.84 -10.92 -7.32
N TRP A 144 11.32 -10.97 -8.55
CA TRP A 144 12.57 -10.33 -8.98
C TRP A 144 12.48 -8.81 -9.01
N VAL A 145 11.30 -8.28 -9.31
CA VAL A 145 11.03 -6.84 -9.30
C VAL A 145 10.71 -6.35 -7.89
N ALA A 146 9.92 -7.11 -7.13
CA ALA A 146 9.51 -6.78 -5.77
C ALA A 146 10.57 -7.09 -4.70
N GLY A 147 11.77 -7.56 -5.09
CA GLY A 147 12.85 -7.87 -4.16
C GLY A 147 12.52 -8.99 -3.17
N GLY A 148 11.70 -9.97 -3.57
CA GLY A 148 11.30 -11.11 -2.74
C GLY A 148 10.37 -10.74 -1.57
N ALA A 149 9.64 -9.64 -1.65
CA ALA A 149 8.68 -9.24 -0.62
C ALA A 149 7.60 -10.32 -0.42
N ARG A 150 7.49 -10.86 0.79
CA ARG A 150 6.47 -11.87 1.15
C ARG A 150 5.06 -11.39 0.87
N SER A 151 4.79 -10.11 1.10
CA SER A 151 3.49 -9.47 0.80
C SER A 151 3.07 -9.52 -0.68
N ARG A 152 3.95 -9.94 -1.58
CA ARG A 152 3.69 -10.15 -3.02
C ARG A 152 3.58 -11.63 -3.39
N ASP A 153 3.88 -12.53 -2.48
CA ASP A 153 3.74 -13.98 -2.69
C ASP A 153 2.30 -14.39 -2.36
N LEU A 154 1.57 -14.80 -3.40
CA LEU A 154 0.14 -15.12 -3.31
C LEU A 154 -0.15 -16.41 -2.53
N ALA A 155 0.84 -17.29 -2.40
CA ALA A 155 0.70 -18.58 -1.71
C ALA A 155 1.30 -18.56 -0.30
N TYR A 156 2.02 -17.50 0.07
CA TYR A 156 2.71 -17.45 1.35
C TYR A 156 1.73 -17.31 2.53
N GLU A 157 1.87 -18.18 3.51
CA GLU A 157 1.25 -18.07 4.82
C GLU A 157 2.34 -18.05 5.89
N GLY A 158 2.34 -17.02 6.75
CA GLY A 158 3.35 -16.88 7.79
C GLY A 158 3.65 -15.44 8.18
N GLU A 159 4.68 -15.28 9.02
CA GLU A 159 5.14 -13.96 9.44
C GLU A 159 5.74 -13.17 8.27
N ALA A 160 5.32 -11.93 8.12
CA ALA A 160 5.75 -11.01 7.07
C ALA A 160 6.21 -9.68 7.66
N ASP A 161 7.04 -8.95 6.90
CA ASP A 161 7.47 -7.61 7.28
C ASP A 161 6.36 -6.56 7.13
N THR A 162 5.39 -6.84 6.28
CA THR A 162 4.18 -6.03 6.06
C THR A 162 3.09 -6.88 5.43
N VAL A 163 1.83 -6.47 5.61
CA VAL A 163 0.65 -7.03 4.93
C VAL A 163 -0.11 -5.93 4.23
N TYR A 164 -0.93 -6.29 3.27
CA TYR A 164 -1.78 -5.33 2.59
C TYR A 164 -2.97 -4.97 3.47
N LEU A 165 -3.23 -3.68 3.64
CA LEU A 165 -4.28 -3.07 4.48
C LEU A 165 -4.08 -3.35 5.98
N GLY A 166 -4.42 -4.53 6.45
CA GLY A 166 -4.26 -4.98 7.83
C GLY A 166 -5.58 -5.09 8.60
N CYS A 167 -5.55 -5.99 9.59
CA CYS A 167 -6.62 -6.20 10.55
C CYS A 167 -5.99 -6.53 11.91
N TRP A 168 -6.39 -5.79 12.95
CA TRP A 168 -5.76 -5.81 14.27
C TRP A 168 -6.77 -6.02 15.39
N PRO A 169 -6.43 -6.72 16.48
CA PRO A 169 -7.10 -6.51 17.75
C PRO A 169 -6.97 -5.04 18.19
N ARG A 170 -8.05 -4.44 18.67
CA ARG A 170 -8.05 -3.03 19.10
C ARG A 170 -6.99 -2.74 20.17
N ALA A 171 -6.75 -3.69 21.08
CA ALA A 171 -5.73 -3.59 22.12
C ALA A 171 -4.32 -3.36 21.54
N VAL A 172 -4.02 -3.91 20.37
CA VAL A 172 -2.73 -3.72 19.69
C VAL A 172 -2.56 -2.27 19.26
N LEU A 173 -3.59 -1.68 18.64
CA LEU A 173 -3.57 -0.27 18.23
C LEU A 173 -3.54 0.67 19.44
N ALA A 174 -4.19 0.31 20.55
CA ALA A 174 -4.09 1.07 21.80
C ALA A 174 -2.67 1.04 22.39
N ARG A 175 -1.96 -0.08 22.26
CA ARG A 175 -0.58 -0.26 22.74
C ARG A 175 0.46 0.42 21.85
N VAL A 176 0.36 0.27 20.53
CA VAL A 176 1.37 0.71 19.57
C VAL A 176 1.06 2.10 19.01
N GLY A 177 -0.19 2.54 19.11
CA GLY A 177 -0.69 3.79 18.54
C GLY A 177 -1.21 3.65 17.11
N GLY A 178 -1.97 4.66 16.66
CA GLY A 178 -2.51 4.77 15.31
C GLY A 178 -1.46 5.08 14.24
N PHE A 179 -1.89 5.67 13.14
CA PHE A 179 -1.04 5.99 11.99
C PHE A 179 -0.35 7.35 12.15
N ASP A 180 0.88 7.48 11.64
CA ASP A 180 1.63 8.72 11.71
C ASP A 180 1.07 9.78 10.75
N GLU A 181 0.47 10.84 11.31
CA GLU A 181 -0.16 11.92 10.56
C GLU A 181 0.83 12.87 9.88
N THR A 182 2.12 12.75 10.16
CA THR A 182 3.16 13.48 9.44
C THR A 182 3.52 12.85 8.09
N LEU A 183 3.05 11.61 7.85
CA LEU A 183 3.34 10.84 6.65
C LEU A 183 2.12 10.83 5.71
N ALA A 184 2.25 11.52 4.56
CA ALA A 184 1.23 11.46 3.51
C ALA A 184 1.26 10.13 2.72
N ARG A 185 2.41 9.43 2.74
CA ARG A 185 2.62 8.10 2.14
C ARG A 185 3.48 7.24 3.07
N ASN A 186 3.49 5.92 2.83
CA ASN A 186 4.23 4.93 3.61
C ASN A 186 3.79 4.84 5.08
N GLN A 187 2.61 5.35 5.42
CA GLN A 187 2.03 5.27 6.76
C GLN A 187 1.73 3.81 7.19
N ASP A 188 1.40 2.94 6.23
CA ASP A 188 1.20 1.50 6.42
C ASP A 188 2.52 0.76 6.65
N ASP A 189 3.54 1.05 5.84
CA ASP A 189 4.89 0.51 6.01
C ASP A 189 5.50 0.96 7.35
N GLU A 190 5.32 2.22 7.72
CA GLU A 190 5.76 2.77 9.01
C GLU A 190 5.07 2.05 10.16
N HIS A 191 3.75 1.91 10.08
CA HIS A 191 2.96 1.26 11.11
C HIS A 191 3.37 -0.22 11.30
N ASN A 192 3.54 -0.97 10.21
CA ASN A 192 4.02 -2.36 10.28
C ASN A 192 5.45 -2.46 10.83
N LEU A 193 6.34 -1.51 10.50
CA LEU A 193 7.68 -1.46 11.08
C LEU A 193 7.61 -1.21 12.59
N ARG A 194 6.81 -0.25 13.03
CA ARG A 194 6.61 0.10 14.43
C ARG A 194 6.00 -1.05 15.23
N LEU A 195 5.03 -1.78 14.67
CA LEU A 195 4.49 -3.01 15.25
C LEU A 195 5.61 -4.02 15.50
N ARG A 196 6.43 -4.34 14.49
CA ARG A 196 7.53 -5.31 14.62
C ARG A 196 8.59 -4.86 15.63
N LEU A 197 8.94 -3.57 15.68
CA LEU A 197 9.86 -3.03 16.67
C LEU A 197 9.32 -3.12 18.10
N ALA A 198 8.00 -3.10 18.26
CA ALA A 198 7.32 -3.33 19.53
C ALA A 198 7.11 -4.84 19.85
N GLY A 199 7.74 -5.75 19.09
CA GLY A 199 7.62 -7.20 19.30
C GLY A 199 6.31 -7.80 18.81
N ALA A 200 5.50 -7.05 18.07
CA ALA A 200 4.23 -7.53 17.54
C ALA A 200 4.42 -8.42 16.29
N ARG A 201 3.57 -9.42 16.15
CA ARG A 201 3.59 -10.38 15.04
C ARG A 201 2.68 -9.91 13.92
N VAL A 202 3.25 -9.72 12.73
CA VAL A 202 2.53 -9.42 11.48
C VAL A 202 2.44 -10.69 10.65
N TRP A 203 1.24 -11.11 10.30
CA TRP A 203 0.98 -12.40 9.65
C TRP A 203 0.24 -12.23 8.32
N GLN A 204 0.75 -12.84 7.28
CA GLN A 204 0.07 -12.94 6.00
C GLN A 204 -0.67 -14.27 5.87
N SER A 205 -1.91 -14.22 5.37
CA SER A 205 -2.66 -15.41 4.99
C SER A 205 -3.19 -15.28 3.55
N PRO A 206 -2.97 -16.28 2.68
CA PRO A 206 -3.48 -16.30 1.31
C PRO A 206 -5.01 -16.44 1.24
N ARG A 207 -5.67 -16.77 2.36
CA ARG A 207 -7.13 -16.83 2.45
C ARG A 207 -7.78 -15.45 2.50
N ILE A 208 -7.07 -14.43 3.01
CA ILE A 208 -7.51 -13.03 3.05
C ILE A 208 -7.31 -12.43 1.66
N ARG A 209 -8.35 -12.45 0.83
CA ARG A 209 -8.26 -12.14 -0.61
C ARG A 209 -8.81 -10.76 -0.92
N SER A 210 -7.98 -9.96 -1.57
CA SER A 210 -8.36 -8.65 -2.10
C SER A 210 -7.57 -8.34 -3.36
N TRP A 211 -8.08 -7.42 -4.18
CA TRP A 211 -7.49 -7.09 -5.46
C TRP A 211 -7.36 -5.58 -5.63
N TYR A 212 -6.13 -5.15 -5.80
CA TYR A 212 -5.76 -3.76 -6.00
C TYR A 212 -5.72 -3.42 -7.49
N GLN A 213 -6.34 -2.32 -7.88
CA GLN A 213 -6.22 -1.80 -9.24
C GLN A 213 -4.99 -0.89 -9.34
N PRO A 214 -3.92 -1.32 -10.06
CA PRO A 214 -2.71 -0.51 -10.22
C PRO A 214 -2.95 0.65 -11.18
N ARG A 215 -1.96 1.54 -11.29
CA ARG A 215 -1.95 2.63 -12.27
C ARG A 215 -2.00 2.09 -13.70
N GLU A 216 -2.55 2.87 -14.63
CA GLU A 216 -2.78 2.45 -16.01
C GLU A 216 -1.78 3.08 -17.00
N SER A 217 -0.90 3.97 -16.53
CA SER A 217 0.13 4.60 -17.36
C SER A 217 1.50 4.65 -16.67
N LEU A 218 2.57 4.69 -17.50
CA LEU A 218 3.95 4.83 -17.01
C LEU A 218 4.15 6.13 -16.22
N GLY A 219 3.54 7.23 -16.66
CA GLY A 219 3.67 8.52 -15.99
C GLY A 219 3.04 8.51 -14.59
N GLN A 220 1.87 7.86 -14.45
CA GLN A 220 1.23 7.69 -13.15
C GLN A 220 2.04 6.75 -12.24
N LEU A 221 2.57 5.65 -12.80
CA LEU A 221 3.44 4.73 -12.07
C LEU A 221 4.70 5.44 -11.57
N LEU A 222 5.41 6.14 -12.45
CA LEU A 222 6.63 6.88 -12.11
C LEU A 222 6.37 7.88 -10.98
N ARG A 223 5.28 8.65 -11.07
CA ARG A 223 4.88 9.61 -10.03
C ARG A 223 4.55 8.93 -8.72
N GLN A 224 3.83 7.82 -8.75
CA GLN A 224 3.51 7.03 -7.56
C GLN A 224 4.78 6.50 -6.88
N GLN A 225 5.70 5.91 -7.66
CA GLN A 225 6.93 5.36 -7.13
C GLN A 225 7.86 6.45 -6.60
N PHE A 226 7.90 7.62 -7.28
CA PHE A 226 8.62 8.79 -6.78
C PHE A 226 8.09 9.22 -5.39
N GLN A 227 6.77 9.26 -5.20
CA GLN A 227 6.20 9.61 -3.90
C GLN A 227 6.54 8.58 -2.81
N TYR A 228 6.48 7.28 -3.13
CA TYR A 228 6.88 6.23 -2.18
C TYR A 228 8.36 6.34 -1.80
N GLY A 229 9.23 6.59 -2.79
CA GLY A 229 10.64 6.85 -2.54
C GLY A 229 10.86 8.10 -1.68
N TYR A 230 10.17 9.21 -2.02
CA TYR A 230 10.31 10.49 -1.32
C TYR A 230 10.06 10.40 0.19
N TRP A 231 9.02 9.68 0.60
CA TRP A 231 8.67 9.54 2.00
C TRP A 231 9.52 8.50 2.76
N ARG A 232 10.30 7.68 2.06
CA ARG A 232 11.11 6.63 2.70
C ARG A 232 12.19 7.14 3.66
N PRO A 233 13.02 8.15 3.34
CA PRO A 233 14.00 8.72 4.28
C PRO A 233 13.38 9.27 5.57
N PHE A 234 12.15 9.78 5.51
CA PHE A 234 11.45 10.27 6.71
C PHE A 234 11.09 9.12 7.66
N VAL A 235 10.59 8.00 7.12
CA VAL A 235 10.34 6.78 7.91
C VAL A 235 11.64 6.23 8.50
N MET A 236 12.70 6.17 7.69
CA MET A 236 14.02 5.68 8.15
C MET A 236 14.60 6.55 9.25
N ARG A 237 14.51 7.88 9.13
CA ARG A 237 14.97 8.80 10.18
C ARG A 237 14.21 8.60 11.49
N LYS A 238 12.88 8.39 11.42
CA LYS A 238 12.05 8.19 12.59
C LYS A 238 12.46 6.96 13.40
N HIS A 239 12.81 5.86 12.70
CA HIS A 239 13.11 4.57 13.34
C HIS A 239 14.61 4.23 13.37
N GLY A 240 15.48 5.07 12.84
CA GLY A 240 16.93 4.84 12.78
C GLY A 240 17.35 3.72 11.82
N GLN A 241 16.40 3.09 11.11
CA GLN A 241 16.68 1.95 10.23
C GLN A 241 15.66 1.84 9.08
N PRO A 242 16.02 1.19 7.96
CA PRO A 242 15.05 0.85 6.92
C PRO A 242 14.11 -0.27 7.38
N GLY A 243 12.87 -0.26 6.91
CA GLY A 243 11.92 -1.35 7.15
C GLY A 243 12.39 -2.68 6.55
N SER A 244 13.19 -2.62 5.47
CA SER A 244 13.83 -3.77 4.82
C SER A 244 14.99 -3.28 3.94
N ALA A 245 16.10 -4.05 3.87
CA ALA A 245 17.29 -3.70 3.06
C ALA A 245 16.97 -3.53 1.56
N ARG A 246 16.01 -4.28 1.01
CA ARG A 246 15.59 -4.16 -0.41
C ARG A 246 15.08 -2.77 -0.77
N GLN A 247 14.61 -1.99 0.20
CA GLN A 247 14.12 -0.63 -0.02
C GLN A 247 15.22 0.37 -0.38
N LEU A 248 16.49 0.02 -0.14
CA LEU A 248 17.64 0.84 -0.49
C LEU A 248 18.10 0.63 -1.93
N ALA A 249 17.84 -0.55 -2.52
CA ALA A 249 18.37 -0.92 -3.83
C ALA A 249 18.04 0.09 -4.95
N PRO A 250 16.81 0.64 -5.10
CA PRO A 250 16.53 1.63 -6.13
C PRO A 250 17.28 2.95 -5.92
N ALA A 251 17.49 3.38 -4.67
CA ALA A 251 18.26 4.59 -4.38
C ALA A 251 19.75 4.40 -4.71
N LEU A 252 20.32 3.23 -4.41
CA LEU A 252 21.69 2.86 -4.77
C LEU A 252 21.86 2.78 -6.29
N LEU A 253 20.89 2.20 -7.01
CA LEU A 253 20.90 2.19 -8.47
C LEU A 253 20.97 3.60 -9.07
N VAL A 254 20.12 4.51 -8.61
CA VAL A 254 20.13 5.90 -9.11
C VAL A 254 21.45 6.60 -8.76
N ALA A 255 22.01 6.38 -7.57
CA ALA A 255 23.31 6.91 -7.19
C ALA A 255 24.42 6.38 -8.11
N ALA A 256 24.45 5.08 -8.37
CA ALA A 256 25.44 4.45 -9.24
C ALA A 256 25.35 4.97 -10.69
N LEU A 257 24.13 5.14 -11.23
CA LEU A 257 23.91 5.72 -12.55
C LEU A 257 24.40 7.17 -12.63
N LEU A 258 24.07 7.99 -11.62
CA LEU A 258 24.55 9.39 -11.57
C LEU A 258 26.08 9.47 -11.44
N ALA A 259 26.67 8.67 -10.58
CA ALA A 259 28.12 8.59 -10.43
C ALA A 259 28.78 8.14 -11.73
N GLY A 260 28.23 7.13 -12.40
CA GLY A 260 28.71 6.66 -13.70
C GLY A 260 28.66 7.76 -14.77
N VAL A 261 27.58 8.53 -14.84
CA VAL A 261 27.46 9.67 -15.77
C VAL A 261 28.50 10.76 -15.46
N VAL A 262 28.71 11.10 -14.20
CA VAL A 262 29.72 12.10 -13.77
C VAL A 262 31.13 11.64 -14.13
N LEU A 263 31.44 10.36 -13.95
CA LEU A 263 32.76 9.80 -14.22
C LEU A 263 33.00 9.51 -15.70
N ALA A 264 31.97 9.38 -16.53
CA ALA A 264 32.05 8.98 -17.93
C ALA A 264 33.05 9.81 -18.80
N PRO A 265 33.24 11.13 -18.60
CA PRO A 265 34.23 11.90 -19.36
C PRO A 265 35.67 11.42 -19.17
N TRP A 266 35.98 10.84 -18.03
CA TRP A 266 37.32 10.33 -17.70
C TRP A 266 37.40 8.81 -17.76
N TRP A 267 36.28 8.11 -17.48
CA TRP A 267 36.24 6.68 -17.37
C TRP A 267 34.87 6.11 -17.72
N LEU A 268 34.67 5.76 -18.98
CA LEU A 268 33.39 5.31 -19.51
C LEU A 268 32.98 3.89 -19.06
N TRP A 269 33.97 3.02 -18.77
CA TRP A 269 33.74 1.62 -18.50
C TRP A 269 32.77 1.31 -17.34
N PRO A 270 32.82 2.01 -16.18
CA PRO A 270 31.89 1.73 -15.08
C PRO A 270 30.45 1.97 -15.47
N LEU A 271 30.18 3.05 -16.22
CA LEU A 271 28.83 3.35 -16.71
C LEU A 271 28.40 2.30 -17.73
N ALA A 272 29.26 1.94 -18.69
CA ALA A 272 28.95 0.93 -19.70
C ALA A 272 28.63 -0.43 -19.05
N ALA A 273 29.47 -0.88 -18.11
CA ALA A 273 29.24 -2.12 -17.36
C ALA A 273 27.93 -2.10 -16.56
N LEU A 274 27.63 -0.99 -15.90
CA LEU A 274 26.38 -0.80 -15.14
C LEU A 274 25.16 -0.87 -16.06
N LEU A 275 25.21 -0.19 -17.23
CA LEU A 275 24.10 -0.19 -18.20
C LEU A 275 23.88 -1.58 -18.80
N VAL A 276 24.94 -2.32 -19.11
CA VAL A 276 24.86 -3.70 -19.59
C VAL A 276 24.25 -4.61 -18.52
N ALA A 277 24.75 -4.52 -17.28
CA ALA A 277 24.23 -5.33 -16.17
C ALA A 277 22.76 -5.00 -15.87
N TYR A 278 22.40 -3.70 -15.88
CA TYR A 278 21.02 -3.28 -15.68
C TYR A 278 20.10 -3.71 -16.83
N GLY A 279 20.57 -3.61 -18.06
CA GLY A 279 19.85 -4.12 -19.24
C GLY A 279 19.60 -5.64 -19.18
N ALA A 280 20.61 -6.41 -18.77
CA ALA A 280 20.48 -7.86 -18.55
C ALA A 280 19.44 -8.16 -17.44
N TYR A 281 19.51 -7.43 -16.32
CA TYR A 281 18.51 -7.53 -15.24
C TYR A 281 17.10 -7.19 -15.73
N LEU A 282 16.90 -6.09 -16.45
CA LEU A 282 15.61 -5.69 -17.00
C LEU A 282 15.05 -6.78 -17.92
N SER A 283 15.89 -7.36 -18.80
CA SER A 283 15.49 -8.43 -19.70
C SER A 283 15.08 -9.68 -18.93
N GLY A 284 15.90 -10.13 -18.00
CA GLY A 284 15.61 -11.31 -17.16
C GLY A 284 14.37 -11.15 -16.29
N ALA A 285 14.24 -9.99 -15.63
CA ALA A 285 13.08 -9.69 -14.80
C ALA A 285 11.79 -9.57 -15.63
N SER A 286 11.88 -9.00 -16.85
CA SER A 286 10.74 -8.91 -17.76
C SER A 286 10.29 -10.29 -18.25
N CYS A 287 11.21 -11.16 -18.62
CA CYS A 287 10.90 -12.55 -18.98
C CYS A 287 10.27 -13.30 -17.80
N ALA A 288 10.82 -13.13 -16.59
CA ALA A 288 10.27 -13.75 -15.38
C ALA A 288 8.84 -13.25 -15.08
N ALA A 289 8.58 -11.94 -15.21
CA ALA A 289 7.26 -11.34 -14.99
C ALA A 289 6.24 -11.81 -16.05
N ALA A 290 6.62 -11.84 -17.34
CA ALA A 290 5.77 -12.32 -18.42
C ALA A 290 5.41 -13.80 -18.25
N ARG A 291 6.41 -14.63 -17.89
CA ARG A 291 6.23 -16.06 -17.59
C ARG A 291 5.29 -16.28 -16.40
N GLN A 292 5.49 -15.55 -15.29
CA GLN A 292 4.67 -15.65 -14.09
C GLN A 292 3.23 -15.24 -14.37
N ALA A 293 3.03 -14.15 -15.14
CA ALA A 293 1.72 -13.68 -15.58
C ALA A 293 1.08 -14.57 -16.67
N ARG A 294 1.84 -15.51 -17.26
CA ARG A 294 1.45 -16.33 -18.43
C ARG A 294 0.98 -15.49 -19.64
N ASP A 295 1.55 -14.28 -19.79
CA ASP A 295 1.20 -13.32 -20.84
C ASP A 295 2.47 -12.71 -21.45
N TRP A 296 2.98 -13.33 -22.50
CA TRP A 296 4.18 -12.88 -23.22
C TRP A 296 3.97 -11.60 -24.04
N ALA A 297 2.70 -11.21 -24.30
CA ALA A 297 2.40 -9.95 -24.98
C ALA A 297 2.75 -8.72 -24.13
N LEU A 298 3.02 -8.91 -22.83
CA LEU A 298 3.47 -7.86 -21.92
C LEU A 298 4.97 -7.54 -22.07
N LEU A 299 5.76 -8.47 -22.60
CA LEU A 299 7.22 -8.38 -22.65
C LEU A 299 7.76 -7.04 -23.21
N PRO A 300 7.22 -6.46 -24.28
CA PRO A 300 7.72 -5.19 -24.81
C PRO A 300 7.54 -4.00 -23.86
N ARG A 301 6.62 -4.08 -22.88
CA ARG A 301 6.28 -2.99 -21.93
C ARG A 301 7.01 -3.14 -20.60
N LEU A 302 7.33 -4.36 -20.23
CA LEU A 302 7.86 -4.69 -18.90
C LEU A 302 9.20 -4.00 -18.59
N PRO A 303 10.19 -3.89 -19.49
CA PRO A 303 11.44 -3.19 -19.19
C PRO A 303 11.20 -1.72 -18.79
N ALA A 304 10.32 -1.01 -19.51
CA ALA A 304 9.97 0.37 -19.21
C ALA A 304 9.22 0.49 -17.88
N VAL A 305 8.30 -0.44 -17.59
CA VAL A 305 7.57 -0.49 -16.32
C VAL A 305 8.52 -0.72 -15.13
N ILE A 306 9.43 -1.67 -15.24
CA ILE A 306 10.39 -2.00 -14.18
C ILE A 306 11.35 -0.84 -13.96
N ALA A 307 11.87 -0.24 -15.05
CA ALA A 307 12.73 0.93 -14.98
C ALA A 307 12.00 2.14 -14.35
N ALA A 308 10.77 2.42 -14.76
CA ALA A 308 9.97 3.50 -14.18
C ALA A 308 9.74 3.31 -12.68
N TRP A 309 9.50 2.06 -12.23
CA TRP A 309 9.39 1.76 -10.81
C TRP A 309 10.69 2.08 -10.07
N GLN A 310 11.80 1.48 -10.48
CA GLN A 310 13.07 1.58 -9.75
C GLN A 310 13.66 2.99 -9.79
N VAL A 311 13.69 3.61 -10.98
CA VAL A 311 14.22 4.97 -11.15
C VAL A 311 13.32 5.98 -10.43
N GLY A 312 11.98 5.84 -10.56
CA GLY A 312 11.04 6.71 -9.88
C GLY A 312 11.22 6.67 -8.37
N TYR A 313 11.26 5.45 -7.79
CA TYR A 313 11.47 5.27 -6.35
C TYR A 313 12.84 5.79 -5.89
N GLY A 314 13.92 5.45 -6.61
CA GLY A 314 15.27 5.88 -6.27
C GLY A 314 15.45 7.41 -6.34
N ALA A 315 14.96 8.05 -7.40
CA ALA A 315 14.99 9.51 -7.54
C ALA A 315 14.16 10.20 -6.43
N GLY A 316 12.99 9.63 -6.11
CA GLY A 316 12.18 10.08 -4.98
C GLY A 316 12.93 10.01 -3.66
N ALA A 317 13.64 8.89 -3.38
CA ALA A 317 14.40 8.71 -2.16
C ALA A 317 15.51 9.75 -2.01
N TRP A 318 16.26 10.03 -3.07
CA TRP A 318 17.29 11.09 -3.05
C TRP A 318 16.68 12.47 -2.85
N ARG A 319 15.57 12.78 -3.51
CA ARG A 319 14.86 14.04 -3.30
C ARG A 319 14.35 14.16 -1.86
N GLY A 320 13.78 13.11 -1.30
CA GLY A 320 13.32 13.08 0.09
C GLY A 320 14.46 13.26 1.08
N LEU A 321 15.61 12.59 0.86
CA LEU A 321 16.81 12.75 1.67
C LEU A 321 17.33 14.19 1.64
N PHE A 322 17.38 14.80 0.46
CA PHE A 322 17.80 16.18 0.29
C PHE A 322 16.90 17.18 1.06
N ASP A 323 15.58 17.02 0.97
CA ASP A 323 14.63 17.86 1.70
C ASP A 323 14.74 17.62 3.21
N LEU A 324 14.94 16.37 3.63
CA LEU A 324 15.16 15.99 5.02
C LEU A 324 16.40 16.65 5.62
N LEU A 325 17.53 16.64 4.90
CA LEU A 325 18.78 17.28 5.34
C LEU A 325 18.67 18.80 5.43
N ARG A 326 17.78 19.42 4.64
CA ARG A 326 17.46 20.86 4.69
C ARG A 326 16.39 21.22 5.73
N GLY A 327 15.98 20.28 6.57
CA GLY A 327 14.94 20.50 7.57
C GLY A 327 13.53 20.73 6.98
N ARG A 328 13.33 20.48 5.69
CA ARG A 328 12.03 20.63 5.03
C ARG A 328 11.19 19.38 5.28
N ARG A 329 10.00 19.55 5.81
CA ARG A 329 8.99 18.49 5.90
C ARG A 329 8.15 18.58 4.62
N GLY A 330 8.03 17.48 3.89
CA GLY A 330 7.38 17.31 2.62
C GLY A 330 6.38 18.39 2.26
N GLY A 331 6.68 19.21 1.25
CA GLY A 331 5.82 20.30 0.84
C GLY A 331 4.52 19.79 0.25
N GLU A 332 3.48 20.63 0.18
CA GLU A 332 2.14 20.35 -0.38
C GLU A 332 2.15 19.62 -1.72
N ARG A 333 3.20 19.85 -2.53
CA ARG A 333 3.38 19.24 -3.85
C ARG A 333 3.46 17.70 -3.81
N TRP A 334 3.94 17.13 -2.69
CA TRP A 334 4.13 15.68 -2.52
C TRP A 334 3.05 15.03 -1.66
N THR A 335 2.16 15.84 -1.08
CA THR A 335 1.01 15.36 -0.30
C THR A 335 -0.23 15.14 -1.16
N ARG A 336 -0.33 15.75 -2.35
CA ARG A 336 -1.47 15.55 -3.26
C ARG A 336 -1.52 14.08 -3.71
N LEU A 337 -2.67 13.46 -3.47
CA LEU A 337 -2.95 12.11 -3.95
C LEU A 337 -2.84 12.11 -5.47
N THR A 338 -1.99 11.22 -6.01
CA THR A 338 -1.84 11.05 -7.45
C THR A 338 -2.83 10.00 -7.90
N ARG A 339 -3.99 10.44 -8.29
CA ARG A 339 -4.91 9.68 -9.13
C ARG A 339 -5.07 10.32 -10.48
#